data_cce263e5123dfeaeeab421443fcb9d38
#
_entry.id   cce263e5123dfeaeeab421443fcb9d38
#
_cell.length_a   1.000
_cell.length_b   1.000
_cell.length_c   1.000
_cell.angle_alpha   90.00
_cell.angle_beta   90.00
_cell.angle_gamma   90.00
#
_symmetry.space_group_name_H-M   'P 1'
#
loop_
_entity.id
_entity.type
_entity.pdbx_description
1 polymer ?
#
loop_
_entity_poly.entity_id
_entity_poly.type
_entity_poly.pdbx_seq_one_letter_code
_entity_poly.pdbx_strand_id
1 'polypeptide(L)'
;AAPAVTEAPTTTVAATIIPQLALGDSVMLGAAVQLEALGFTVDAQESRAFVNGLDTILTLADRGRLGDVVVVHLGTNGPIGAEDMTRMMDALVDVPQVLLLTIDVVRDYTAGNNSLVYDAVNTYPNVSLLDWAGLAGQCPGDCFYDDGFHLRPEGQEYYTALIGGALGLS
;
A
#
# COMPACT_ATOMS: atom_id res chain seq x y z
N ALA A 1 1.68 -40.01 45.05
CA ALA A 1 2.52 -39.21 44.15
C ALA A 1 1.76 -39.01 42.86
N ALA A 2 1.45 -37.75 42.51
CA ALA A 2 0.81 -37.39 41.24
C ALA A 2 1.91 -37.27 40.15
N PRO A 3 1.65 -37.71 38.89
CA PRO A 3 2.62 -37.59 37.85
C PRO A 3 2.76 -36.11 37.42
N ALA A 4 4.00 -35.66 37.24
CA ALA A 4 4.32 -34.35 36.71
C ALA A 4 3.92 -34.29 35.22
N VAL A 5 3.05 -33.38 34.88
CA VAL A 5 2.73 -33.05 33.48
C VAL A 5 3.90 -32.23 32.90
N THR A 6 4.69 -32.85 32.05
CA THR A 6 5.74 -32.16 31.29
C THR A 6 5.06 -31.43 30.12
N GLU A 7 4.94 -30.11 30.22
CA GLU A 7 4.52 -29.29 29.08
C GLU A 7 5.58 -29.41 27.97
N ALA A 8 5.13 -29.81 26.78
CA ALA A 8 5.97 -29.79 25.58
C ALA A 8 6.31 -28.36 25.20
N PRO A 9 7.53 -28.07 24.76
CA PRO A 9 7.89 -26.71 24.31
C PRO A 9 7.03 -26.31 23.11
N THR A 10 6.25 -25.26 23.29
CA THR A 10 5.51 -24.62 22.18
C THR A 10 6.55 -23.95 21.27
N THR A 11 6.86 -24.58 20.16
CA THR A 11 7.71 -23.98 19.12
C THR A 11 6.92 -22.83 18.49
N THR A 12 7.13 -21.62 18.95
CA THR A 12 6.63 -20.43 18.28
C THR A 12 7.38 -20.28 16.97
N VAL A 13 6.75 -20.64 15.86
CA VAL A 13 7.29 -20.35 14.53
C VAL A 13 7.32 -18.81 14.40
N ALA A 14 8.52 -18.25 14.30
CA ALA A 14 8.68 -16.81 14.09
C ALA A 14 7.91 -16.41 12.80
N ALA A 15 7.06 -15.39 12.89
CA ALA A 15 6.32 -14.90 11.75
C ALA A 15 7.31 -14.38 10.70
N THR A 16 7.16 -14.82 9.44
CA THR A 16 8.02 -14.35 8.36
C THR A 16 7.70 -12.88 8.08
N ILE A 17 8.68 -12.01 8.25
CA ILE A 17 8.59 -10.58 7.92
C ILE A 17 8.47 -10.41 6.41
N ILE A 18 7.66 -9.48 5.95
CA ILE A 18 7.57 -9.03 4.57
C ILE A 18 8.43 -7.77 4.44
N PRO A 19 9.64 -7.85 3.85
CA PRO A 19 10.58 -6.72 3.85
C PRO A 19 10.03 -5.48 3.13
N GLN A 20 9.35 -5.68 2.00
CA GLN A 20 8.74 -4.64 1.19
C GLN A 20 7.34 -5.08 0.80
N LEU A 21 6.33 -4.34 1.23
CA LEU A 21 4.92 -4.59 0.94
C LEU A 21 4.38 -3.49 0.02
N ALA A 22 3.70 -3.88 -1.06
CA ALA A 22 2.86 -3.00 -1.86
C ALA A 22 1.40 -3.42 -1.67
N LEU A 23 0.62 -2.57 -1.02
CA LEU A 23 -0.79 -2.79 -0.71
C LEU A 23 -1.66 -1.87 -1.57
N GLY A 24 -2.56 -2.44 -2.36
CA GLY A 24 -3.36 -1.64 -3.28
C GLY A 24 -4.69 -2.23 -3.72
N ASP A 25 -5.34 -1.45 -4.56
CA ASP A 25 -6.54 -1.85 -5.29
C ASP A 25 -6.23 -2.29 -6.74
N SER A 26 -7.21 -2.22 -7.64
CA SER A 26 -7.07 -2.68 -9.03
C SER A 26 -6.02 -1.91 -9.83
N VAL A 27 -5.74 -0.64 -9.51
CA VAL A 27 -4.71 0.14 -10.20
C VAL A 27 -3.32 -0.47 -9.92
N MET A 28 -2.98 -0.69 -8.65
CA MET A 28 -1.74 -1.34 -8.25
C MET A 28 -1.68 -2.80 -8.74
N LEU A 29 -2.80 -3.52 -8.70
CA LEU A 29 -2.88 -4.89 -9.21
C LEU A 29 -2.44 -4.98 -10.69
N GLY A 30 -2.79 -3.98 -11.49
CA GLY A 30 -2.36 -3.89 -12.88
C GLY A 30 -0.83 -3.90 -13.06
N ALA A 31 -0.08 -3.38 -12.09
CA ALA A 31 1.38 -3.31 -12.10
C ALA A 31 2.05 -4.36 -11.18
N ALA A 32 1.31 -5.38 -10.72
CA ALA A 32 1.82 -6.33 -9.73
C ALA A 32 3.09 -7.04 -10.18
N VAL A 33 3.14 -7.49 -11.42
CA VAL A 33 4.32 -8.21 -11.97
C VAL A 33 5.58 -7.33 -11.95
N GLN A 34 5.45 -6.07 -12.32
CA GLN A 34 6.56 -5.11 -12.34
C GLN A 34 7.01 -4.76 -10.91
N LEU A 35 6.07 -4.60 -9.97
CA LEU A 35 6.38 -4.36 -8.57
C LEU A 35 7.05 -5.57 -7.91
N GLU A 36 6.60 -6.78 -8.22
CA GLU A 36 7.26 -8.02 -7.76
C GLU A 36 8.69 -8.13 -8.30
N ALA A 37 8.93 -7.70 -9.55
CA ALA A 37 10.27 -7.64 -10.11
C ALA A 37 11.20 -6.64 -9.40
N LEU A 38 10.65 -5.59 -8.75
CA LEU A 38 11.38 -4.69 -7.86
C LEU A 38 11.58 -5.25 -6.44
N GLY A 39 11.08 -6.44 -6.14
CA GLY A 39 11.25 -7.10 -4.84
C GLY A 39 10.09 -6.89 -3.86
N PHE A 40 8.97 -6.31 -4.29
CA PHE A 40 7.79 -6.19 -3.44
C PHE A 40 7.03 -7.50 -3.30
N THR A 41 6.51 -7.75 -2.11
CA THR A 41 5.33 -8.61 -1.95
C THR A 41 4.11 -7.75 -2.25
N VAL A 42 3.35 -8.11 -3.29
CA VAL A 42 2.18 -7.33 -3.71
C VAL A 42 0.91 -7.95 -3.14
N ASP A 43 0.17 -7.18 -2.37
CA ASP A 43 -1.19 -7.50 -1.91
C ASP A 43 -2.16 -6.46 -2.48
N ALA A 44 -2.58 -6.68 -3.71
CA ALA A 44 -3.49 -5.82 -4.44
C ALA A 44 -4.70 -6.62 -4.95
N GLN A 45 -5.88 -6.02 -4.94
CA GLN A 45 -7.13 -6.70 -5.30
C GLN A 45 -8.07 -5.79 -6.06
N GLU A 46 -8.81 -6.36 -7.00
CA GLU A 46 -9.90 -5.65 -7.67
C GLU A 46 -10.96 -5.17 -6.67
N SER A 47 -11.48 -3.99 -6.91
CA SER A 47 -12.58 -3.39 -6.12
C SER A 47 -12.31 -3.29 -4.61
N ARG A 48 -11.03 -3.34 -4.18
CA ARG A 48 -10.68 -3.24 -2.76
C ARG A 48 -11.05 -1.86 -2.21
N ALA A 49 -11.95 -1.83 -1.24
CA ALA A 49 -12.20 -0.64 -0.44
C ALA A 49 -11.05 -0.38 0.55
N PHE A 50 -10.87 0.87 0.98
CA PHE A 50 -9.81 1.25 1.93
C PHE A 50 -9.83 0.42 3.22
N VAL A 51 -11.01 0.19 3.79
CA VAL A 51 -11.17 -0.58 5.03
C VAL A 51 -10.66 -2.03 4.93
N ASN A 52 -10.75 -2.66 3.76
CA ASN A 52 -10.21 -4.01 3.56
C ASN A 52 -8.67 -4.00 3.52
N GLY A 53 -8.07 -2.96 2.97
CA GLY A 53 -6.62 -2.76 3.03
C GLY A 53 -6.15 -2.42 4.45
N LEU A 54 -6.90 -1.61 5.18
CA LEU A 54 -6.66 -1.33 6.60
C LEU A 54 -6.65 -2.63 7.43
N ASP A 55 -7.63 -3.51 7.25
CA ASP A 55 -7.68 -4.79 7.96
C ASP A 55 -6.45 -5.67 7.68
N THR A 56 -5.94 -5.62 6.44
CA THR A 56 -4.69 -6.30 6.08
C THR A 56 -3.51 -5.72 6.86
N ILE A 57 -3.35 -4.39 6.89
CA ILE A 57 -2.25 -3.72 7.62
C ILE A 57 -2.33 -4.03 9.10
N LEU A 58 -3.51 -3.90 9.72
CA LEU A 58 -3.71 -4.20 11.14
C LEU A 58 -3.32 -5.66 11.47
N THR A 59 -3.72 -6.59 10.62
CA THR A 59 -3.38 -8.02 10.78
C THR A 59 -1.87 -8.26 10.67
N LEU A 60 -1.20 -7.61 9.73
CA LEU A 60 0.26 -7.76 9.54
C LEU A 60 1.03 -7.10 10.68
N ALA A 61 0.60 -5.92 11.14
CA ALA A 61 1.18 -5.21 12.28
C ALA A 61 1.07 -6.05 13.57
N ASP A 62 -0.13 -6.55 13.88
CA ASP A 62 -0.39 -7.39 15.07
C ASP A 62 0.49 -8.67 15.08
N ARG A 63 0.80 -9.20 13.91
CA ARG A 63 1.65 -10.38 13.76
C ARG A 63 3.14 -10.06 13.66
N GLY A 64 3.55 -8.79 13.74
CA GLY A 64 4.94 -8.37 13.59
C GLY A 64 5.53 -8.72 12.21
N ARG A 65 4.73 -8.64 11.15
CA ARG A 65 5.13 -9.05 9.80
C ARG A 65 5.50 -7.90 8.87
N LEU A 66 5.24 -6.66 9.26
CA LEU A 66 5.63 -5.48 8.50
C LEU A 66 7.15 -5.29 8.60
N GLY A 67 7.79 -5.07 7.45
CA GLY A 67 9.23 -4.84 7.34
C GLY A 67 9.56 -3.37 7.12
N ASP A 68 10.55 -3.10 6.29
CA ASP A 68 11.17 -1.77 6.20
C ASP A 68 10.40 -0.80 5.30
N VAL A 69 9.64 -1.31 4.33
CA VAL A 69 8.96 -0.49 3.32
C VAL A 69 7.51 -0.94 3.15
N VAL A 70 6.58 0.00 3.21
CA VAL A 70 5.17 -0.21 2.86
C VAL A 70 4.72 0.87 1.87
N VAL A 71 4.23 0.44 0.73
CA VAL A 71 3.58 1.30 -0.28
C VAL A 71 2.08 1.08 -0.21
N VAL A 72 1.29 2.15 -0.16
CA VAL A 72 -0.18 2.08 -0.11
C VAL A 72 -0.78 2.91 -1.24
N HIS A 73 -1.57 2.26 -2.10
CA HIS A 73 -2.40 2.92 -3.11
C HIS A 73 -3.83 2.40 -3.02
N LEU A 74 -4.65 3.09 -2.26
CA LEU A 74 -6.04 2.77 -1.96
C LEU A 74 -6.91 4.02 -2.03
N GLY A 75 -8.21 3.83 -2.29
CA GLY A 75 -9.18 4.90 -2.31
C GLY A 75 -9.88 5.09 -3.65
N THR A 76 -9.48 4.33 -4.69
CA THR A 76 -10.15 4.34 -6.01
C THR A 76 -11.60 3.85 -5.92
N ASN A 77 -11.90 2.97 -4.96
CA ASN A 77 -13.18 2.26 -4.86
C ASN A 77 -14.11 2.77 -3.75
N GLY A 78 -13.95 4.00 -3.33
CA GLY A 78 -14.85 4.63 -2.36
C GLY A 78 -14.17 5.66 -1.45
N PRO A 79 -14.96 6.38 -0.65
CA PRO A 79 -14.43 7.37 0.28
C PRO A 79 -13.61 6.70 1.39
N ILE A 80 -12.56 7.40 1.82
CA ILE A 80 -11.74 7.04 2.97
C ILE A 80 -12.30 7.76 4.20
N GLY A 81 -12.50 7.03 5.30
CA GLY A 81 -12.80 7.63 6.59
C GLY A 81 -11.53 8.25 7.22
N ALA A 82 -11.62 9.45 7.77
CA ALA A 82 -10.48 10.09 8.44
C ALA A 82 -9.95 9.25 9.61
N GLU A 83 -10.84 8.63 10.38
CA GLU A 83 -10.48 7.72 11.47
C GLU A 83 -9.77 6.47 10.95
N ASP A 84 -10.23 5.91 9.82
CA ASP A 84 -9.59 4.73 9.22
C ASP A 84 -8.19 5.06 8.68
N MET A 85 -7.98 6.25 8.09
CA MET A 85 -6.66 6.72 7.72
C MET A 85 -5.75 6.83 8.95
N THR A 86 -6.22 7.43 10.03
CA THR A 86 -5.46 7.53 11.28
C THR A 86 -5.07 6.15 11.81
N ARG A 87 -6.02 5.21 11.88
CA ARG A 87 -5.75 3.83 12.32
C ARG A 87 -4.71 3.12 11.46
N MET A 88 -4.74 3.32 10.15
CA MET A 88 -3.74 2.76 9.24
C MET A 88 -2.36 3.36 9.51
N MET A 89 -2.26 4.68 9.66
CA MET A 89 -0.99 5.36 9.91
C MET A 89 -0.41 5.00 11.28
N ASP A 90 -1.24 4.89 12.31
CA ASP A 90 -0.80 4.45 13.64
C ASP A 90 -0.24 3.02 13.61
N ALA A 91 -0.85 2.13 12.82
CA ALA A 91 -0.34 0.77 12.63
C ALA A 91 0.98 0.71 11.84
N LEU A 92 1.27 1.74 11.04
CA LEU A 92 2.49 1.87 10.23
C LEU A 92 3.57 2.76 10.88
N VAL A 93 3.34 3.28 12.09
CA VAL A 93 4.21 4.28 12.72
C VAL A 93 5.66 3.80 12.90
N ASP A 94 5.87 2.51 13.13
CA ASP A 94 7.19 1.88 13.31
C ASP A 94 7.82 1.37 12.00
N VAL A 95 7.11 1.45 10.86
CA VAL A 95 7.67 1.11 9.56
C VAL A 95 8.64 2.21 9.12
N PRO A 96 9.91 1.90 8.84
CA PRO A 96 10.91 2.93 8.51
C PRO A 96 10.54 3.82 7.32
N GLN A 97 9.89 3.27 6.30
CA GLN A 97 9.53 4.01 5.10
C GLN A 97 8.12 3.63 4.61
N VAL A 98 7.21 4.57 4.65
CA VAL A 98 5.86 4.43 4.10
C VAL A 98 5.71 5.38 2.92
N LEU A 99 5.23 4.86 1.79
CA LEU A 99 4.91 5.65 0.60
C LEU A 99 3.41 5.61 0.35
N LEU A 100 2.74 6.76 0.45
CA LEU A 100 1.33 6.90 0.11
C LEU A 100 1.17 7.49 -1.28
N LEU A 101 0.24 6.94 -2.04
CA LEU A 101 -0.13 7.45 -3.36
C LEU A 101 -1.49 8.16 -3.31
N THR A 102 -1.59 9.30 -3.99
CA THR A 102 -2.88 9.92 -4.32
C THR A 102 -3.59 9.10 -5.39
N ILE A 103 -4.93 9.20 -5.46
CA ILE A 103 -5.73 8.53 -6.49
C ILE A 103 -6.08 9.49 -7.62
N ASP A 104 -6.15 8.97 -8.86
CA ASP A 104 -6.54 9.71 -10.06
C ASP A 104 -7.78 9.06 -10.70
N VAL A 105 -8.95 9.40 -10.19
CA VAL A 105 -10.25 8.95 -10.70
C VAL A 105 -11.26 10.09 -10.64
N VAL A 106 -12.22 10.10 -11.56
CA VAL A 106 -13.28 11.12 -11.59
C VAL A 106 -14.43 10.66 -10.70
N ARG A 107 -14.33 10.97 -9.42
CA ARG A 107 -15.35 10.67 -8.39
C ARG A 107 -15.49 11.84 -7.42
N ASP A 108 -16.62 11.96 -6.79
CA ASP A 108 -16.92 13.03 -5.81
C ASP A 108 -16.07 12.94 -4.53
N TYR A 109 -15.59 11.76 -4.17
CA TYR A 109 -14.72 11.53 -3.01
C TYR A 109 -13.21 11.72 -3.29
N THR A 110 -12.78 11.86 -4.56
CA THR A 110 -11.34 11.88 -4.92
C THR A 110 -10.58 12.99 -4.20
N ALA A 111 -11.11 14.21 -4.21
CA ALA A 111 -10.47 15.34 -3.53
C ALA A 111 -10.36 15.12 -2.01
N GLY A 112 -11.41 14.56 -1.40
CA GLY A 112 -11.42 14.22 0.04
C GLY A 112 -10.39 13.16 0.39
N ASN A 113 -10.32 12.08 -0.40
CA ASN A 113 -9.35 11.01 -0.20
C ASN A 113 -7.90 11.53 -0.35
N ASN A 114 -7.62 12.31 -1.38
CA ASN A 114 -6.28 12.88 -1.59
C ASN A 114 -5.89 13.87 -0.49
N SER A 115 -6.86 14.65 0.06
CA SER A 115 -6.60 15.50 1.22
C SER A 115 -6.13 14.69 2.43
N LEU A 116 -6.74 13.54 2.72
CA LEU A 116 -6.31 12.67 3.82
C LEU A 116 -4.91 12.10 3.59
N VAL A 117 -4.53 11.81 2.34
CA VAL A 117 -3.17 11.39 2.00
C VAL A 117 -2.17 12.52 2.29
N TYR A 118 -2.45 13.76 1.86
CA TYR A 118 -1.59 14.91 2.15
C TYR A 118 -1.47 15.18 3.64
N ASP A 119 -2.57 15.08 4.40
CA ASP A 119 -2.58 15.27 5.86
C ASP A 119 -1.72 14.20 6.55
N ALA A 120 -1.79 12.94 6.11
CA ALA A 120 -0.96 11.87 6.64
C ALA A 120 0.53 12.12 6.39
N VAL A 121 0.91 12.51 5.18
CA VAL A 121 2.31 12.87 4.83
C VAL A 121 2.83 14.03 5.69
N ASN A 122 1.99 15.02 6.00
CA ASN A 122 2.39 16.16 6.84
C ASN A 122 2.46 15.80 8.33
N THR A 123 1.79 14.73 8.76
CA THR A 123 1.65 14.37 10.17
C THR A 123 2.68 13.32 10.60
N TYR A 124 2.96 12.33 9.77
CA TYR A 124 3.79 11.18 10.11
C TYR A 124 5.17 11.29 9.45
N PRO A 125 6.27 11.37 10.24
CA PRO A 125 7.61 11.66 9.71
C PRO A 125 8.22 10.53 8.86
N ASN A 126 7.70 9.30 8.98
CA ASN A 126 8.11 8.14 8.18
C ASN A 126 7.31 7.99 6.88
N VAL A 127 6.36 8.90 6.62
CA VAL A 127 5.47 8.85 5.45
C VAL A 127 5.94 9.85 4.39
N SER A 128 6.03 9.38 3.16
CA SER A 128 6.30 10.18 1.97
C SER A 128 5.17 10.09 0.96
N LEU A 129 5.11 11.05 0.05
CA LEU A 129 4.08 11.17 -0.97
C LEU A 129 4.61 10.74 -2.34
N LEU A 130 3.84 9.96 -3.08
CA LEU A 130 3.87 9.91 -4.53
C LEU A 130 2.55 10.50 -5.06
N ASP A 131 2.61 11.71 -5.61
CA ASP A 131 1.44 12.40 -6.15
C ASP A 131 1.01 11.78 -7.49
N TRP A 132 0.41 10.61 -7.44
CA TRP A 132 -0.06 9.90 -8.63
C TRP A 132 -1.08 10.72 -9.42
N ALA A 133 -2.00 11.42 -8.75
CA ALA A 133 -2.98 12.30 -9.40
C ALA A 133 -2.31 13.40 -10.25
N GLY A 134 -1.18 13.93 -9.78
CA GLY A 134 -0.41 14.95 -10.52
C GLY A 134 0.48 14.36 -11.62
N LEU A 135 0.86 13.10 -11.53
CA LEU A 135 1.84 12.45 -12.40
C LEU A 135 1.21 11.54 -13.46
N ALA A 136 0.04 10.97 -13.22
CA ALA A 136 -0.62 10.03 -14.12
C ALA A 136 -0.77 10.58 -15.55
N GLY A 137 -1.22 11.82 -15.68
CA GLY A 137 -1.35 12.50 -16.98
C GLY A 137 -0.04 12.83 -17.69
N GLN A 138 1.12 12.60 -17.07
CA GLN A 138 2.45 12.80 -17.65
C GLN A 138 3.04 11.51 -18.22
N CYS A 139 2.33 10.41 -18.11
CA CYS A 139 2.77 9.13 -18.63
C CYS A 139 2.99 9.19 -20.14
N PRO A 140 4.18 8.83 -20.66
CA PRO A 140 4.47 8.89 -22.08
C PRO A 140 3.87 7.70 -22.83
N GLY A 141 2.84 7.93 -23.65
CA GLY A 141 2.28 6.88 -24.49
C GLY A 141 0.84 6.51 -24.12
N ASP A 142 0.43 5.26 -24.47
CA ASP A 142 -0.91 4.74 -24.25
C ASP A 142 -0.98 4.00 -22.91
N CYS A 143 -1.02 4.78 -21.83
CA CYS A 143 -0.81 4.28 -20.47
C CYS A 143 -2.06 3.75 -19.78
N PHE A 144 -3.25 4.13 -20.24
CA PHE A 144 -4.51 3.82 -19.58
C PHE A 144 -5.51 3.13 -20.51
N TYR A 145 -6.32 2.26 -19.96
CA TYR A 145 -7.50 1.78 -20.66
C TYR A 145 -8.54 2.90 -20.82
N ASP A 146 -9.62 2.62 -21.57
CA ASP A 146 -10.64 3.62 -21.92
C ASP A 146 -11.36 4.23 -20.70
N ASP A 147 -11.24 3.62 -19.53
CA ASP A 147 -11.76 4.14 -18.27
C ASP A 147 -10.88 5.26 -17.66
N GLY A 148 -9.67 5.44 -18.18
CA GLY A 148 -8.77 6.54 -17.83
C GLY A 148 -7.94 6.33 -16.56
N PHE A 149 -8.02 5.17 -15.89
CA PHE A 149 -7.25 4.94 -14.65
C PHE A 149 -6.64 3.54 -14.51
N HIS A 150 -7.19 2.49 -15.14
CA HIS A 150 -6.52 1.20 -15.17
C HIS A 150 -5.33 1.20 -16.13
N LEU A 151 -4.23 0.57 -15.71
CA LEU A 151 -2.93 0.66 -16.36
C LEU A 151 -2.79 -0.32 -17.52
N ARG A 152 -2.46 0.20 -18.72
CA ARG A 152 -1.91 -0.57 -19.83
C ARG A 152 -0.42 -0.87 -19.59
N PRO A 153 0.25 -1.73 -20.38
CA PRO A 153 1.66 -2.09 -20.14
C PRO A 153 2.61 -0.91 -19.96
N GLU A 154 2.50 0.15 -20.78
CA GLU A 154 3.32 1.36 -20.64
C GLU A 154 3.02 2.11 -19.34
N GLY A 155 1.75 2.14 -18.92
CA GLY A 155 1.33 2.70 -17.64
C GLY A 155 1.85 1.90 -16.44
N GLN A 156 1.90 0.57 -16.55
CA GLN A 156 2.44 -0.31 -15.51
C GLN A 156 3.94 -0.06 -15.28
N GLU A 157 4.70 0.09 -16.37
CA GLU A 157 6.13 0.43 -16.31
C GLU A 157 6.35 1.81 -15.71
N TYR A 158 5.60 2.82 -16.17
CA TYR A 158 5.68 4.19 -15.66
C TYR A 158 5.35 4.29 -14.17
N TYR A 159 4.23 3.69 -13.76
CA TYR A 159 3.79 3.62 -12.37
C TYR A 159 4.86 2.99 -11.47
N THR A 160 5.41 1.85 -11.89
CA THR A 160 6.44 1.13 -11.15
C THR A 160 7.75 1.91 -11.08
N ALA A 161 8.15 2.56 -12.17
CA ALA A 161 9.35 3.41 -12.19
C ALA A 161 9.22 4.60 -11.23
N LEU A 162 8.04 5.21 -11.11
CA LEU A 162 7.79 6.29 -10.15
C LEU A 162 7.90 5.80 -8.70
N ILE A 163 7.33 4.64 -8.38
CA ILE A 163 7.44 4.03 -7.04
C ILE A 163 8.91 3.71 -6.73
N GLY A 164 9.61 3.06 -7.67
CA GLY A 164 11.03 2.75 -7.50
C GLY A 164 11.88 4.01 -7.29
N GLY A 165 11.66 5.05 -8.09
CA GLY A 165 12.35 6.33 -7.97
C GLY A 165 12.08 7.03 -6.63
N ALA A 166 10.83 7.04 -6.16
CA ALA A 166 10.45 7.64 -4.87
C ALA A 166 11.11 6.94 -3.67
N LEU A 167 11.39 5.65 -3.79
CA LEU A 167 12.00 4.83 -2.75
C LEU A 167 13.52 4.65 -2.91
N GLY A 168 14.12 5.18 -3.99
CA GLY A 168 15.54 5.00 -4.30
C GLY A 168 15.90 3.57 -4.71
N LEU A 169 14.95 2.82 -5.24
CA LEU A 169 15.14 1.48 -5.80
C LEU A 169 15.50 1.63 -7.29
N SER A 170 16.56 0.96 -7.73
CA SER A 170 17.04 0.98 -9.13
C SER A 170 17.12 -0.43 -9.71
#